data_0e2a69477fbdcfc2d22081891c7385ed
#
_entry.id   0e2a69477fbdcfc2d22081891c7385ed
#
_cell.length_a   1.000
_cell.length_b   1.000
_cell.length_c   1.000
_cell.angle_alpha   90.00
_cell.angle_beta   90.00
_cell.angle_gamma   90.00
#
_symmetry.space_group_name_H-M   'P 1'
#
loop_
_entity.id
_entity.type
_entity.pdbx_description
1 polymer ?
#
loop_
_entity_poly.entity_id
_entity_poly.type
_entity_poly.pdbx_seq_one_letter_code
_entity_poly.pdbx_strand_id
1 'polypeptide(L)'
;MLLLLFCMAVSAGGYDTAKRDSILSVITGAHMPKKKVSILKYGAKGDGKKDCLPAFKKAMAQSKKNGGLHIVVPAGTYYLQGPIHFESNTCLELSEGAILRFSPDPQFYLPMVKTSWEGTFLQNYSPFIYGYGLHDISIIGKGTIDGNASTTFATWRKKQKPAQQL
;
A
#
# COMPACT_ATOMS: atom_id res chain seq x y z
N MET A 1 -22.64 63.49 10.39
CA MET A 1 -21.41 62.72 10.75
C MET A 1 -21.54 61.37 10.06
N LEU A 2 -20.94 61.27 8.88
CA LEU A 2 -21.08 60.10 7.97
C LEU A 2 -19.93 59.15 8.24
N LEU A 3 -20.22 57.98 8.77
CA LEU A 3 -19.22 56.95 9.11
C LEU A 3 -18.98 56.11 7.83
N LEU A 4 -17.85 56.33 7.13
CA LEU A 4 -17.41 55.50 6.02
C LEU A 4 -16.83 54.18 6.57
N LEU A 5 -17.59 53.08 6.43
CA LEU A 5 -17.05 51.72 6.64
C LEU A 5 -16.10 51.37 5.46
N PHE A 6 -14.81 51.32 5.76
CA PHE A 6 -13.79 50.82 4.85
C PHE A 6 -13.77 49.28 4.92
N CYS A 7 -14.46 48.63 4.01
CA CYS A 7 -14.43 47.17 3.87
C CYS A 7 -13.10 46.79 3.22
N MET A 8 -12.12 46.35 4.01
CA MET A 8 -10.89 45.77 3.47
C MET A 8 -11.23 44.38 2.89
N ALA A 9 -11.29 44.29 1.57
CA ALA A 9 -11.32 43.01 0.88
C ALA A 9 -9.97 42.33 1.07
N VAL A 10 -9.91 41.34 1.95
CA VAL A 10 -8.79 40.40 2.02
C VAL A 10 -8.84 39.57 0.74
N SER A 11 -8.02 39.89 -0.24
CA SER A 11 -7.82 39.01 -1.39
C SER A 11 -7.15 37.73 -0.87
N ALA A 12 -7.92 36.65 -0.74
CA ALA A 12 -7.39 35.32 -0.60
C ALA A 12 -6.43 35.10 -1.78
N GLY A 13 -5.15 34.91 -1.51
CA GLY A 13 -4.12 34.68 -2.51
C GLY A 13 -4.61 33.59 -3.46
N GLY A 14 -4.93 33.98 -4.71
CA GLY A 14 -5.43 33.04 -5.70
C GLY A 14 -4.38 31.96 -5.94
N TYR A 15 -4.78 30.70 -5.79
CA TYR A 15 -3.96 29.59 -6.23
C TYR A 15 -3.60 29.81 -7.70
N ASP A 16 -2.30 29.79 -8.02
CA ASP A 16 -1.82 29.87 -9.39
C ASP A 16 -2.23 28.58 -10.14
N THR A 17 -3.41 28.63 -10.74
CA THR A 17 -3.97 27.50 -11.48
C THR A 17 -3.12 27.13 -12.69
N ALA A 18 -2.47 28.10 -13.33
CA ALA A 18 -1.60 27.87 -14.48
C ALA A 18 -0.34 27.07 -14.06
N LYS A 19 0.24 27.42 -12.91
CA LYS A 19 1.37 26.67 -12.36
C LYS A 19 0.98 25.24 -11.93
N ARG A 20 -0.20 25.08 -11.30
CA ARG A 20 -0.77 23.78 -10.97
C ARG A 20 -0.95 22.93 -12.23
N ASP A 21 -1.57 23.48 -13.26
CA ASP A 21 -1.88 22.76 -14.50
C ASP A 21 -0.60 22.40 -15.27
N SER A 22 0.41 23.27 -15.24
CA SER A 22 1.73 22.97 -15.77
C SER A 22 2.40 21.79 -15.02
N ILE A 23 2.32 21.76 -13.70
CA ILE A 23 2.85 20.62 -12.89
C ILE A 23 2.06 19.35 -13.20
N LEU A 24 0.73 19.42 -13.22
CA LEU A 24 -0.12 18.26 -13.50
C LEU A 24 0.12 17.68 -14.90
N SER A 25 0.45 18.51 -15.90
CA SER A 25 0.69 18.06 -17.27
C SER A 25 1.95 17.20 -17.42
N VAL A 26 2.92 17.31 -16.50
CA VAL A 26 4.16 16.52 -16.50
C VAL A 26 4.11 15.30 -15.55
N ILE A 27 3.07 15.22 -14.70
CA ILE A 27 2.87 14.07 -13.84
C ILE A 27 2.20 12.96 -14.66
N THR A 28 3.01 11.96 -15.02
CA THR A 28 2.49 10.72 -15.61
C THR A 28 2.19 9.73 -14.51
N GLY A 29 0.99 9.13 -14.53
CA GLY A 29 0.66 8.03 -13.62
C GLY A 29 1.54 6.81 -13.88
N ALA A 30 1.56 5.86 -12.93
CA ALA A 30 2.26 4.61 -13.11
C ALA A 30 1.80 3.88 -14.38
N HIS A 31 2.75 3.32 -15.13
CA HIS A 31 2.43 2.54 -16.33
C HIS A 31 1.74 1.23 -15.92
N MET A 32 0.46 1.09 -16.27
CA MET A 32 -0.34 -0.06 -15.90
C MET A 32 -0.20 -1.18 -16.93
N PRO A 33 0.24 -2.40 -16.52
CA PRO A 33 0.29 -3.54 -17.42
C PRO A 33 -1.10 -3.88 -17.97
N LYS A 34 -1.20 -4.10 -19.28
CA LYS A 34 -2.48 -4.44 -19.93
C LYS A 34 -2.97 -5.86 -19.61
N LYS A 35 -2.04 -6.79 -19.33
CA LYS A 35 -2.36 -8.19 -19.09
C LYS A 35 -2.88 -8.39 -17.67
N LYS A 36 -4.18 -8.60 -17.56
CA LYS A 36 -4.85 -8.92 -16.29
C LYS A 36 -4.85 -10.42 -16.01
N VAL A 37 -4.54 -10.81 -14.77
CA VAL A 37 -4.58 -12.21 -14.32
C VAL A 37 -5.16 -12.27 -12.92
N SER A 38 -6.12 -13.17 -12.70
CA SER A 38 -6.66 -13.41 -11.36
C SER A 38 -5.65 -14.15 -10.48
N ILE A 39 -5.55 -13.73 -9.21
CA ILE A 39 -4.72 -14.40 -8.19
C ILE A 39 -5.13 -15.87 -7.98
N LEU A 40 -6.39 -16.21 -8.27
CA LEU A 40 -6.90 -17.58 -8.16
C LEU A 40 -6.14 -18.55 -9.08
N LYS A 41 -5.65 -18.07 -10.23
CA LYS A 41 -4.84 -18.87 -11.16
C LYS A 41 -3.54 -19.38 -10.53
N TYR A 42 -3.04 -18.69 -9.52
CA TYR A 42 -1.83 -19.07 -8.79
C TYR A 42 -2.12 -19.92 -7.55
N GLY A 43 -3.40 -20.27 -7.32
CA GLY A 43 -3.84 -21.17 -6.26
C GLY A 43 -4.27 -20.47 -4.96
N ALA A 44 -4.50 -19.15 -4.99
CA ALA A 44 -5.10 -18.45 -3.86
C ALA A 44 -6.56 -18.91 -3.66
N LYS A 45 -7.03 -18.89 -2.42
CA LYS A 45 -8.42 -19.15 -2.04
C LYS A 45 -8.91 -18.04 -1.12
N GLY A 46 -10.06 -17.46 -1.45
CA GLY A 46 -10.69 -16.39 -0.66
C GLY A 46 -11.50 -16.91 0.53
N ASP A 47 -11.04 -17.97 1.21
CA ASP A 47 -11.74 -18.65 2.31
C ASP A 47 -11.35 -18.14 3.72
N GLY A 48 -10.40 -17.21 3.80
CA GLY A 48 -9.90 -16.64 5.06
C GLY A 48 -9.06 -17.58 5.92
N LYS A 49 -8.76 -18.78 5.45
CA LYS A 49 -8.08 -19.85 6.22
C LYS A 49 -6.77 -20.29 5.58
N LYS A 50 -6.80 -20.58 4.27
CA LYS A 50 -5.62 -21.03 3.54
C LYS A 50 -4.62 -19.89 3.41
N ASP A 51 -3.34 -20.17 3.71
CA ASP A 51 -2.27 -19.21 3.40
C ASP A 51 -2.16 -19.00 1.89
N CYS A 52 -2.40 -17.76 1.47
CA CYS A 52 -2.35 -17.33 0.08
C CYS A 52 -1.00 -16.71 -0.31
N LEU A 53 -0.07 -16.50 0.64
CA LEU A 53 1.23 -15.90 0.36
C LEU A 53 2.00 -16.63 -0.76
N PRO A 54 2.02 -17.98 -0.84
CA PRO A 54 2.67 -18.68 -1.93
C PRO A 54 2.08 -18.33 -3.31
N ALA A 55 0.76 -18.08 -3.39
CA ALA A 55 0.12 -17.66 -4.64
C ALA A 55 0.56 -16.25 -5.05
N PHE A 56 0.64 -15.32 -4.10
CA PHE A 56 1.16 -13.97 -4.35
C PHE A 56 2.63 -13.99 -4.76
N LYS A 57 3.47 -14.80 -4.12
CA LYS A 57 4.88 -14.96 -4.52
C LYS A 57 5.01 -15.47 -5.97
N LYS A 58 4.19 -16.44 -6.39
CA LYS A 58 4.15 -16.92 -7.78
C LYS A 58 3.71 -15.84 -8.75
N ALA A 59 2.69 -15.06 -8.39
CA ALA A 59 2.20 -13.96 -9.22
C ALA A 59 3.26 -12.86 -9.39
N MET A 60 3.96 -12.49 -8.32
CA MET A 60 5.06 -11.51 -8.36
C MET A 60 6.24 -12.02 -9.20
N ALA A 61 6.65 -13.27 -9.03
CA ALA A 61 7.68 -13.88 -9.86
C ALA A 61 7.29 -13.90 -11.35
N GLN A 62 6.01 -14.16 -11.65
CA GLN A 62 5.52 -14.08 -13.03
C GLN A 62 5.48 -12.65 -13.55
N SER A 63 5.15 -11.66 -12.69
CA SER A 63 5.23 -10.23 -13.04
C SER A 63 6.65 -9.86 -13.46
N LYS A 64 7.64 -10.21 -12.65
CA LYS A 64 9.06 -10.00 -12.96
C LYS A 64 9.45 -10.62 -14.29
N LYS A 65 9.10 -11.89 -14.53
CA LYS A 65 9.42 -12.62 -15.76
C LYS A 65 8.81 -11.98 -17.00
N ASN A 66 7.62 -11.41 -16.89
CA ASN A 66 6.88 -10.83 -18.02
C ASN A 66 7.14 -9.32 -18.23
N GLY A 67 7.96 -8.68 -17.40
CA GLY A 67 8.15 -7.23 -17.43
C GLY A 67 6.94 -6.44 -16.92
N GLY A 68 6.04 -7.10 -16.16
CA GLY A 68 4.89 -6.49 -15.53
C GLY A 68 3.63 -7.37 -15.56
N LEU A 69 2.74 -7.15 -14.60
CA LEU A 69 1.48 -7.88 -14.49
C LEU A 69 0.41 -7.08 -13.74
N HIS A 70 -0.82 -7.14 -14.23
CA HIS A 70 -2.00 -6.64 -13.52
C HIS A 70 -2.68 -7.82 -12.80
N ILE A 71 -2.51 -7.89 -11.48
CA ILE A 71 -3.02 -8.98 -10.65
C ILE A 71 -4.36 -8.55 -10.07
N VAL A 72 -5.41 -9.30 -10.37
CA VAL A 72 -6.77 -9.05 -9.85
C VAL A 72 -7.05 -10.02 -8.70
N VAL A 73 -7.47 -9.47 -7.57
CA VAL A 73 -7.91 -10.22 -6.39
C VAL A 73 -9.44 -10.11 -6.32
N PRO A 74 -10.20 -11.17 -6.65
CA PRO A 74 -11.66 -11.15 -6.57
C PRO A 74 -12.17 -11.04 -5.13
N ALA A 75 -13.48 -10.84 -4.95
CA ALA A 75 -14.14 -10.87 -3.64
C ALA A 75 -13.79 -12.14 -2.85
N GLY A 76 -13.58 -12.00 -1.55
CA GLY A 76 -13.19 -13.07 -0.63
C GLY A 76 -12.12 -12.62 0.36
N THR A 77 -11.87 -13.39 1.40
CA THR A 77 -10.84 -13.12 2.40
C THR A 77 -9.60 -13.97 2.12
N TYR A 78 -8.49 -13.33 1.79
CA TYR A 78 -7.21 -13.97 1.47
C TYR A 78 -6.26 -13.80 2.66
N TYR A 79 -6.05 -14.88 3.41
CA TYR A 79 -5.13 -14.89 4.54
C TYR A 79 -3.68 -14.99 4.04
N LEU A 80 -2.77 -14.24 4.65
CA LEU A 80 -1.37 -14.10 4.25
C LEU A 80 -0.45 -14.29 5.46
N GLN A 81 0.34 -15.35 5.46
CA GLN A 81 1.37 -15.59 6.48
C GLN A 81 2.67 -14.87 6.12
N GLY A 82 2.60 -13.54 6.04
CA GLY A 82 3.78 -12.70 5.81
C GLY A 82 3.59 -11.65 4.71
N PRO A 83 4.66 -10.93 4.38
CA PRO A 83 4.58 -9.77 3.51
C PRO A 83 4.47 -10.15 2.03
N ILE A 84 3.80 -9.30 1.27
CA ILE A 84 3.85 -9.31 -0.19
C ILE A 84 5.03 -8.42 -0.62
N HIS A 85 6.04 -9.00 -1.24
CA HIS A 85 7.13 -8.26 -1.87
C HIS A 85 6.76 -7.98 -3.33
N PHE A 86 6.65 -6.70 -3.66
CA PHE A 86 6.29 -6.25 -5.00
C PHE A 86 7.46 -6.37 -5.98
N GLU A 87 7.13 -6.39 -7.26
CA GLU A 87 8.07 -6.24 -8.38
C GLU A 87 7.68 -5.00 -9.18
N SER A 88 8.62 -4.41 -9.92
CA SER A 88 8.33 -3.28 -10.80
C SER A 88 7.27 -3.62 -11.85
N ASN A 89 6.59 -2.59 -12.36
CA ASN A 89 5.51 -2.71 -13.35
C ASN A 89 4.36 -3.62 -12.89
N THR A 90 4.03 -3.61 -11.59
CA THR A 90 2.97 -4.47 -11.05
C THR A 90 1.80 -3.64 -10.55
N CYS A 91 0.60 -3.97 -11.02
CA CYS A 91 -0.66 -3.47 -10.50
C CYS A 91 -1.34 -4.57 -9.68
N LEU A 92 -1.73 -4.27 -8.45
CA LEU A 92 -2.58 -5.12 -7.62
C LEU A 92 -3.96 -4.48 -7.51
N GLU A 93 -4.95 -5.09 -8.15
CA GLU A 93 -6.34 -4.64 -8.12
C GLU A 93 -7.15 -5.49 -7.12
N LEU A 94 -7.64 -4.85 -6.06
CA LEU A 94 -8.53 -5.48 -5.10
C LEU A 94 -9.97 -5.18 -5.49
N SER A 95 -10.70 -6.19 -5.97
CA SER A 95 -12.13 -6.05 -6.30
C SER A 95 -12.94 -5.69 -5.05
N GLU A 96 -14.11 -5.13 -5.23
CA GLU A 96 -15.05 -4.91 -4.13
C GLU A 96 -15.33 -6.22 -3.38
N GLY A 97 -15.24 -6.20 -2.05
CA GLY A 97 -15.36 -7.39 -1.21
C GLY A 97 -14.10 -8.26 -1.11
N ALA A 98 -13.00 -7.90 -1.77
CA ALA A 98 -11.71 -8.54 -1.54
C ALA A 98 -11.07 -8.02 -0.24
N ILE A 99 -10.58 -8.93 0.60
CA ILE A 99 -9.88 -8.61 1.85
C ILE A 99 -8.54 -9.35 1.86
N LEU A 100 -7.44 -8.60 1.88
CA LEU A 100 -6.13 -9.15 2.19
C LEU A 100 -5.93 -9.06 3.70
N ARG A 101 -5.99 -10.20 4.39
CA ARG A 101 -5.80 -10.27 5.84
C ARG A 101 -4.44 -10.82 6.17
N PHE A 102 -3.61 -10.00 6.79
CA PHE A 102 -2.25 -10.35 7.16
C PHE A 102 -2.17 -11.06 8.52
N SER A 103 -1.19 -11.95 8.68
CA SER A 103 -0.92 -12.59 9.97
C SER A 103 -0.54 -11.55 11.01
N PRO A 104 -1.06 -11.65 12.25
CA PRO A 104 -0.62 -10.79 13.35
C PRO A 104 0.69 -11.26 13.99
N ASP A 105 1.25 -12.42 13.58
CA ASP A 105 2.50 -12.95 14.11
C ASP A 105 3.71 -12.27 13.45
N PRO A 106 4.52 -11.53 14.22
CA PRO A 106 5.67 -10.80 13.69
C PRO A 106 6.76 -11.70 13.13
N GLN A 107 6.85 -12.95 13.53
CA GLN A 107 7.87 -13.87 13.03
C GLN A 107 7.78 -14.09 11.51
N PHE A 108 6.57 -13.97 10.95
CA PHE A 108 6.37 -14.08 9.49
C PHE A 108 6.90 -12.89 8.69
N TYR A 109 7.32 -11.83 9.36
CA TYR A 109 7.88 -10.62 8.72
C TYR A 109 9.40 -10.55 8.80
N LEU A 110 10.03 -11.66 9.14
CA LEU A 110 11.47 -11.86 9.09
C LEU A 110 11.86 -12.56 7.76
N PRO A 111 13.12 -12.40 7.29
CA PRO A 111 14.19 -11.59 7.89
C PRO A 111 13.90 -10.08 7.78
N MET A 112 14.61 -9.29 8.59
CA MET A 112 14.54 -7.83 8.52
C MET A 112 14.91 -7.32 7.13
N VAL A 113 14.24 -6.26 6.70
CA VAL A 113 14.46 -5.60 5.41
C VAL A 113 14.89 -4.15 5.59
N LYS A 114 15.55 -3.60 4.59
CA LYS A 114 15.90 -2.18 4.55
C LYS A 114 14.61 -1.36 4.42
N THR A 115 14.36 -0.50 5.39
CA THR A 115 13.16 0.34 5.43
C THR A 115 13.50 1.71 6.03
N SER A 116 12.50 2.56 6.21
CA SER A 116 12.64 3.82 6.93
C SER A 116 11.54 3.95 7.97
N TRP A 117 11.89 4.53 9.10
CA TRP A 117 10.96 4.89 10.17
C TRP A 117 11.19 6.35 10.54
N GLU A 118 10.15 7.17 10.43
CA GLU A 118 10.21 8.61 10.75
C GLU A 118 11.43 9.32 10.10
N GLY A 119 11.73 9.00 8.85
CA GLY A 119 12.84 9.56 8.10
C GLY A 119 14.22 8.90 8.34
N THR A 120 14.31 7.95 9.27
CA THR A 120 15.56 7.22 9.55
C THR A 120 15.60 5.89 8.81
N PHE A 121 16.68 5.63 8.05
CA PHE A 121 16.89 4.34 7.39
C PHE A 121 17.42 3.31 8.38
N LEU A 122 16.80 2.14 8.40
CA LEU A 122 17.15 1.05 9.30
C LEU A 122 16.77 -0.32 8.73
N GLN A 123 17.27 -1.37 9.35
CA GLN A 123 16.79 -2.74 9.15
C GLN A 123 15.69 -3.03 10.16
N ASN A 124 14.51 -3.46 9.68
CA ASN A 124 13.37 -3.76 10.54
C ASN A 124 12.52 -4.87 9.93
N TYR A 125 11.54 -5.36 10.68
CA TYR A 125 10.51 -6.26 10.16
C TYR A 125 9.96 -5.74 8.85
N SER A 126 9.71 -6.64 7.90
CA SER A 126 9.08 -6.25 6.63
C SER A 126 7.70 -5.65 6.88
N PRO A 127 7.34 -4.55 6.24
CA PRO A 127 5.95 -4.11 6.20
C PRO A 127 5.08 -5.15 5.45
N PHE A 128 3.77 -5.09 5.63
CA PHE A 128 2.82 -6.01 4.97
C PHE A 128 2.97 -6.03 3.45
N ILE A 129 3.24 -4.88 2.87
CA ILE A 129 3.52 -4.71 1.45
C ILE A 129 4.86 -3.99 1.34
N TYR A 130 5.80 -4.62 0.68
CA TYR A 130 7.18 -4.15 0.58
C TYR A 130 7.62 -3.97 -0.86
N GLY A 131 8.32 -2.86 -1.11
CA GLY A 131 9.00 -2.58 -2.35
C GLY A 131 10.19 -1.68 -2.10
N TYR A 132 11.33 -1.99 -2.70
CA TYR A 132 12.54 -1.19 -2.59
C TYR A 132 13.20 -1.02 -3.96
N GLY A 133 13.42 0.24 -4.37
CA GLY A 133 13.98 0.57 -5.66
C GLY A 133 13.11 0.16 -6.85
N LEU A 134 11.79 0.06 -6.65
CA LEU A 134 10.82 -0.31 -7.67
C LEU A 134 10.23 0.93 -8.36
N HIS A 135 9.70 0.71 -9.57
CA HIS A 135 8.96 1.72 -10.34
C HIS A 135 7.66 1.13 -10.90
N ASP A 136 6.72 2.00 -11.28
CA ASP A 136 5.44 1.62 -11.88
C ASP A 136 4.69 0.55 -11.07
N ILE A 137 4.52 0.81 -9.78
CA ILE A 137 3.71 -0.02 -8.89
C ILE A 137 2.43 0.68 -8.52
N SER A 138 1.35 -0.08 -8.40
CA SER A 138 0.05 0.45 -7.99
C SER A 138 -0.79 -0.56 -7.25
N ILE A 139 -1.57 -0.06 -6.31
CA ILE A 139 -2.62 -0.80 -5.60
C ILE A 139 -3.90 -0.02 -5.83
N ILE A 140 -4.88 -0.66 -6.44
CA ILE A 140 -6.14 -0.03 -6.83
C ILE A 140 -7.34 -0.88 -6.45
N GLY A 141 -8.54 -0.34 -6.61
CA GLY A 141 -9.79 -1.03 -6.37
C GLY A 141 -10.48 -0.61 -5.09
N LYS A 142 -11.54 -1.34 -4.72
CA LYS A 142 -12.41 -1.05 -3.57
C LYS A 142 -12.30 -2.08 -2.44
N GLY A 143 -11.33 -3.00 -2.52
CA GLY A 143 -11.08 -4.00 -1.50
C GLY A 143 -10.41 -3.42 -0.25
N THR A 144 -10.15 -4.29 0.72
CA THR A 144 -9.59 -3.94 2.03
C THR A 144 -8.23 -4.59 2.23
N ILE A 145 -7.29 -3.85 2.80
CA ILE A 145 -6.02 -4.36 3.34
C ILE A 145 -6.15 -4.34 4.87
N ASP A 146 -6.23 -5.54 5.46
CA ASP A 146 -6.43 -5.74 6.89
C ASP A 146 -5.12 -6.23 7.55
N GLY A 147 -4.47 -5.33 8.28
CA GLY A 147 -3.24 -5.63 9.02
C GLY A 147 -3.46 -6.52 10.24
N ASN A 148 -4.72 -6.83 10.61
CA ASN A 148 -5.10 -7.69 11.73
C ASN A 148 -4.34 -7.32 13.04
N ALA A 149 -4.19 -6.02 13.28
CA ALA A 149 -3.25 -5.47 14.26
C ALA A 149 -3.77 -5.48 15.70
N SER A 150 -5.04 -5.84 15.93
CA SER A 150 -5.72 -5.68 17.22
C SER A 150 -5.12 -6.55 18.35
N THR A 151 -4.49 -7.67 18.03
CA THR A 151 -3.94 -8.59 19.00
C THR A 151 -2.48 -8.29 19.36
N THR A 152 -1.57 -8.45 18.42
CA THR A 152 -0.12 -8.41 18.67
C THR A 152 0.47 -7.01 18.50
N PHE A 153 0.25 -6.36 17.35
CA PHE A 153 0.88 -5.06 17.07
C PHE A 153 0.35 -3.93 17.96
N ALA A 154 -0.94 -3.95 18.31
CA ALA A 154 -1.50 -3.01 19.27
C ALA A 154 -0.89 -3.18 20.67
N THR A 155 -0.54 -4.40 21.05
CA THR A 155 0.13 -4.69 22.32
C THR A 155 1.57 -4.19 22.32
N TRP A 156 2.30 -4.33 21.22
CA TRP A 156 3.64 -3.77 21.08
C TRP A 156 3.65 -2.27 21.31
N ARG A 157 2.77 -1.52 20.66
CA ARG A 157 2.68 -0.07 20.83
C ARG A 157 2.39 0.33 22.28
N LYS A 158 1.55 -0.42 22.99
CA LYS A 158 1.28 -0.19 24.42
C LYS A 158 2.51 -0.40 25.28
N LYS A 159 3.36 -1.39 24.97
CA LYS A 159 4.60 -1.67 25.71
C LYS A 159 5.72 -0.65 25.47
N GLN A 160 5.72 0.00 24.29
CA GLN A 160 6.76 1.00 23.95
C GLN A 160 6.51 2.37 24.58
N LYS A 161 5.26 2.74 24.86
CA LYS A 161 4.92 4.05 25.44
C LYS A 161 5.65 4.39 26.76
N PRO A 162 5.85 3.49 27.73
CA PRO A 162 6.57 3.81 28.95
C PRO A 162 8.08 4.07 28.72
N ALA A 163 8.69 3.46 27.71
CA ALA A 163 10.11 3.63 27.40
C ALA A 163 10.43 4.97 26.70
N GLN A 164 9.45 5.64 26.16
CA GLN A 164 9.60 6.96 25.50
C GLN A 164 9.42 8.13 26.48
N GLN A 165 9.07 7.88 27.74
CA GLN A 165 8.87 8.91 28.77
C GLN A 165 10.08 9.08 29.70
N LEU A 166 11.20 8.42 29.40
CA LEU A 166 12.50 8.58 30.05
C LEU A 166 13.40 9.48 29.18
#